data_daca8dd200a84fd76598312e7808bd22
#
_entry.id   daca8dd200a84fd76598312e7808bd22
#
_cell.length_a   1.000
_cell.length_b   1.000
_cell.length_c   1.000
_cell.angle_alpha   90.00
_cell.angle_beta   90.00
_cell.angle_gamma   90.00
#
_symmetry.space_group_name_H-M   'P 1'
#
loop_
_entity.id
_entity.type
_entity.pdbx_description
1 polymer ?
#
loop_
_entity_poly.entity_id
_entity_poly.type
_entity_poly.pdbx_seq_one_letter_code
_entity_poly.pdbx_strand_id
1 'polypeptide(L)'
;DKYNERWLHARQKPGSFRPSDKYPSFKTVMDEQFIMFKNHPNTIFINAHMGWMANDLDKLEDHLDKLPNVYTEIGAVIGELGRQPRRARKFFIDYQDRIMFGKDTYKKSEFDVYFRVLETSDEYFDYYRKRHGLWKMYGLNLPDEVLKKLYYQNALKLFPSIDKNLFE
;
A
#
# COMPACT_ATOMS: atom_id res chain seq x y z
N ASP A 1 -13.19 8.68 -10.66
CA ASP A 1 -14.16 7.71 -11.19
C ASP A 1 -15.27 7.49 -10.16
N LYS A 2 -16.54 7.64 -10.59
CA LYS A 2 -17.74 7.50 -9.74
C LYS A 2 -17.98 6.06 -9.25
N TYR A 3 -17.34 5.09 -9.85
CA TYR A 3 -17.40 3.67 -9.46
C TYR A 3 -16.30 3.26 -8.50
N ASN A 4 -15.39 4.18 -8.15
CA ASN A 4 -14.39 3.95 -7.12
C ASN A 4 -14.97 4.36 -5.76
N GLU A 5 -14.87 3.52 -4.76
CA GLU A 5 -15.42 3.77 -3.42
C GLU A 5 -14.79 4.97 -2.73
N ARG A 6 -13.55 5.30 -3.06
CA ARG A 6 -12.89 6.54 -2.63
C ARG A 6 -13.61 7.80 -3.12
N TRP A 7 -14.28 7.73 -4.26
CA TRP A 7 -15.09 8.83 -4.76
C TRP A 7 -16.29 9.13 -3.84
N LEU A 8 -16.97 8.09 -3.34
CA LEU A 8 -18.05 8.25 -2.35
C LEU A 8 -17.55 8.89 -1.06
N HIS A 9 -16.37 8.44 -0.59
CA HIS A 9 -15.71 9.05 0.56
C HIS A 9 -15.37 10.52 0.31
N ALA A 10 -14.79 10.87 -0.82
CA ALA A 10 -14.45 12.23 -1.17
C ALA A 10 -15.69 13.14 -1.25
N ARG A 11 -16.81 12.63 -1.76
CA ARG A 11 -18.07 13.39 -1.79
C ARG A 11 -18.63 13.73 -0.41
N GLN A 12 -18.38 12.89 0.58
CA GLN A 12 -18.76 13.20 1.97
C GLN A 12 -17.85 14.25 2.63
N LYS A 13 -16.73 14.59 1.97
CA LYS A 13 -15.76 15.59 2.43
C LYS A 13 -15.45 16.55 1.29
N PRO A 14 -16.26 17.59 1.06
CA PRO A 14 -16.07 18.51 -0.07
C PRO A 14 -14.66 19.09 -0.21
N GLY A 15 -13.98 19.34 0.92
CA GLY A 15 -12.59 19.83 0.93
C GLY A 15 -11.54 18.82 0.42
N SER A 16 -11.92 17.57 0.16
CA SER A 16 -11.03 16.55 -0.42
C SER A 16 -10.98 16.59 -1.94
N PHE A 17 -11.89 17.29 -2.60
CA PHE A 17 -11.87 17.46 -4.05
C PHE A 17 -10.73 18.40 -4.48
N ARG A 18 -10.08 17.99 -5.56
CA ARG A 18 -9.05 18.79 -6.24
C ARG A 18 -9.59 19.17 -7.61
N PRO A 19 -10.09 20.41 -7.79
CA PRO A 19 -10.66 20.84 -9.06
C PRO A 19 -9.59 20.89 -10.15
N SER A 20 -9.97 20.46 -11.35
CA SER A 20 -9.05 20.28 -12.50
C SER A 20 -8.51 21.59 -13.07
N ASP A 21 -9.13 22.71 -12.75
CA ASP A 21 -8.64 24.06 -13.10
C ASP A 21 -7.46 24.53 -12.22
N LYS A 22 -7.27 23.88 -11.06
CA LYS A 22 -6.23 24.26 -10.06
C LYS A 22 -5.18 23.19 -9.83
N TYR A 23 -5.49 21.94 -10.17
CA TYR A 23 -4.63 20.78 -9.86
C TYR A 23 -4.45 19.90 -11.09
N PRO A 24 -3.28 19.29 -11.29
CA PRO A 24 -3.06 18.33 -12.35
C PRO A 24 -3.98 17.11 -12.17
N SER A 25 -4.23 16.40 -13.26
CA SER A 25 -4.98 15.15 -13.19
C SER A 25 -4.23 14.08 -12.40
N PHE A 26 -4.95 13.13 -11.82
CA PHE A 26 -4.33 11.97 -11.17
C PHE A 26 -3.38 11.23 -12.14
N LYS A 27 -3.79 11.08 -13.41
CA LYS A 27 -2.96 10.47 -14.44
C LYS A 27 -1.64 11.21 -14.61
N THR A 28 -1.69 12.52 -14.73
CA THR A 28 -0.48 13.37 -14.88
C THR A 28 0.49 13.16 -13.74
N VAL A 29 -0.01 13.20 -12.49
CA VAL A 29 0.83 13.00 -11.29
C VAL A 29 1.46 11.60 -11.27
N MET A 30 0.72 10.56 -11.66
CA MET A 30 1.25 9.20 -11.72
C MET A 30 2.28 9.02 -12.83
N ASP A 31 2.08 9.63 -13.98
CA ASP A 31 3.04 9.60 -15.09
C ASP A 31 4.34 10.33 -14.69
N GLU A 32 4.25 11.48 -14.03
CA GLU A 32 5.41 12.22 -13.52
C GLU A 32 6.17 11.41 -12.46
N GLN A 33 5.47 10.76 -11.54
CA GLN A 33 6.07 9.86 -10.55
C GLN A 33 6.86 8.74 -11.24
N PHE A 34 6.27 8.08 -12.23
CA PHE A 34 6.91 7.01 -12.99
C PHE A 34 8.17 7.51 -13.72
N ILE A 35 8.07 8.65 -14.40
CA ILE A 35 9.19 9.28 -15.13
C ILE A 35 10.32 9.63 -14.15
N MET A 36 10.00 10.18 -12.98
CA MET A 36 10.97 10.50 -11.95
C MET A 36 11.78 9.25 -11.53
N PHE A 37 11.12 8.16 -11.21
CA PHE A 37 11.79 6.92 -10.81
C PHE A 37 12.64 6.34 -11.94
N LYS A 38 12.13 6.35 -13.16
CA LYS A 38 12.81 5.85 -14.35
C LYS A 38 14.08 6.63 -14.67
N ASN A 39 14.06 7.95 -14.48
CA ASN A 39 15.20 8.82 -14.79
C ASN A 39 16.31 8.74 -13.73
N HIS A 40 16.05 8.10 -12.58
CA HIS A 40 17.01 7.93 -11.50
C HIS A 40 17.24 6.46 -11.14
N PRO A 41 17.69 5.61 -12.08
CA PRO A 41 17.77 4.16 -11.88
C PRO A 41 18.76 3.71 -10.79
N ASN A 42 19.72 4.56 -10.46
CA ASN A 42 20.74 4.30 -9.42
C ASN A 42 20.28 4.74 -8.01
N THR A 43 19.10 5.35 -7.90
CA THR A 43 18.50 5.74 -6.61
C THR A 43 17.44 4.71 -6.21
N ILE A 44 17.55 4.19 -5.00
CA ILE A 44 16.49 3.35 -4.44
C ILE A 44 15.36 4.25 -3.94
N PHE A 45 14.15 3.99 -4.39
CA PHE A 45 12.95 4.68 -3.94
C PHE A 45 12.07 3.76 -3.12
N ILE A 46 11.51 4.30 -2.04
CA ILE A 46 10.41 3.68 -1.30
C ILE A 46 9.16 4.51 -1.57
N ASN A 47 8.31 4.01 -2.45
CA ASN A 47 7.10 4.69 -2.86
C ASN A 47 6.00 4.48 -1.82
N ALA A 48 5.72 5.52 -1.05
CA ALA A 48 4.74 5.48 0.03
C ALA A 48 3.33 5.13 -0.48
N HIS A 49 2.55 4.44 0.38
CA HIS A 49 1.13 4.15 0.13
C HIS A 49 0.88 3.37 -1.18
N MET A 50 1.80 2.45 -1.53
CA MET A 50 1.77 1.74 -2.81
C MET A 50 1.66 2.69 -4.02
N GLY A 51 2.27 3.89 -3.91
CA GLY A 51 2.21 4.91 -4.94
C GLY A 51 0.78 5.34 -5.28
N TRP A 52 -0.16 5.20 -4.35
CA TRP A 52 -1.60 5.41 -4.55
C TRP A 52 -2.24 4.49 -5.61
N MET A 53 -1.65 3.32 -5.84
CA MET A 53 -2.14 2.31 -6.78
C MET A 53 -2.70 1.04 -6.09
N ALA A 54 -2.92 1.07 -4.78
CA ALA A 54 -3.46 -0.08 -4.05
C ALA A 54 -4.85 -0.54 -4.52
N ASN A 55 -5.59 0.31 -5.22
CA ASN A 55 -6.87 0.00 -5.85
C ASN A 55 -6.73 -0.50 -7.31
N ASP A 56 -5.52 -0.49 -7.86
CA ASP A 56 -5.18 -0.94 -9.22
C ASP A 56 -3.82 -1.66 -9.16
N LEU A 57 -3.84 -2.87 -8.61
CA LEU A 57 -2.64 -3.66 -8.39
C LEU A 57 -1.99 -4.14 -9.70
N ASP A 58 -2.75 -4.25 -10.79
CA ASP A 58 -2.19 -4.61 -12.10
C ASP A 58 -1.27 -3.48 -12.61
N LYS A 59 -1.68 -2.23 -12.41
CA LYS A 59 -0.86 -1.07 -12.73
C LYS A 59 0.37 -0.97 -11.83
N LEU A 60 0.24 -1.28 -10.55
CA LEU A 60 1.37 -1.29 -9.63
C LEU A 60 2.40 -2.38 -10.01
N GLU A 61 1.95 -3.57 -10.39
CA GLU A 61 2.82 -4.64 -10.93
C GLU A 61 3.59 -4.16 -12.15
N ASP A 62 2.89 -3.59 -13.15
CA ASP A 62 3.52 -3.04 -14.35
C ASP A 62 4.60 -1.98 -14.03
N HIS A 63 4.36 -1.15 -13.00
CA HIS A 63 5.35 -0.18 -12.54
C HIS A 63 6.56 -0.85 -11.87
N LEU A 64 6.32 -1.80 -10.96
CA LEU A 64 7.41 -2.50 -10.25
C LEU A 64 8.27 -3.35 -11.20
N ASP A 65 7.68 -3.95 -12.21
CA ASP A 65 8.40 -4.73 -13.24
C ASP A 65 9.34 -3.84 -14.08
N LYS A 66 8.90 -2.63 -14.40
CA LYS A 66 9.67 -1.66 -15.19
C LYS A 66 10.69 -0.87 -14.36
N LEU A 67 10.55 -0.84 -13.05
CA LEU A 67 11.31 -0.01 -12.12
C LEU A 67 11.98 -0.85 -11.03
N PRO A 68 13.09 -1.53 -11.32
CA PRO A 68 13.75 -2.43 -10.37
C PRO A 68 14.29 -1.73 -9.11
N ASN A 69 14.45 -0.42 -9.16
CA ASN A 69 14.93 0.43 -8.08
C ASN A 69 13.81 0.96 -7.15
N VAL A 70 12.55 0.57 -7.39
CA VAL A 70 11.40 1.05 -6.60
C VAL A 70 10.88 -0.04 -5.68
N TYR A 71 10.78 0.27 -4.41
CA TYR A 71 10.09 -0.48 -3.36
C TYR A 71 8.81 0.27 -2.99
N THR A 72 7.92 -0.39 -2.24
CA THR A 72 6.70 0.26 -1.76
C THR A 72 6.35 -0.14 -0.33
N GLU A 73 5.45 0.62 0.30
CA GLU A 73 4.94 0.32 1.65
C GLU A 73 3.41 0.48 1.71
N ILE A 74 2.81 -0.10 2.74
CA ILE A 74 1.35 -0.28 2.84
C ILE A 74 0.63 0.76 3.71
N GLY A 75 1.29 1.83 4.12
CA GLY A 75 0.67 2.89 4.92
C GLY A 75 -0.58 3.44 4.25
N ALA A 76 -1.57 3.74 5.04
CA ALA A 76 -2.86 4.33 4.64
C ALA A 76 -3.70 3.56 3.59
N VAL A 77 -3.22 2.45 3.03
CA VAL A 77 -3.91 1.73 1.94
C VAL A 77 -4.43 0.34 2.32
N ILE A 78 -4.34 -0.06 3.58
CA ILE A 78 -4.80 -1.37 4.04
C ILE A 78 -6.30 -1.60 3.74
N GLY A 79 -7.09 -0.52 3.66
CA GLY A 79 -8.49 -0.58 3.29
C GLY A 79 -8.72 -1.10 1.88
N GLU A 80 -7.95 -0.63 0.92
CA GLU A 80 -8.01 -1.08 -0.48
C GLU A 80 -7.54 -2.53 -0.63
N LEU A 81 -6.55 -2.93 0.15
CA LEU A 81 -6.03 -4.30 0.15
C LEU A 81 -7.05 -5.29 0.71
N GLY A 82 -7.63 -5.00 1.89
CA GLY A 82 -8.57 -5.88 2.55
C GLY A 82 -9.91 -6.05 1.84
N ARG A 83 -10.29 -5.19 0.89
CA ARG A 83 -11.51 -5.38 0.08
C ARG A 83 -11.31 -6.25 -1.16
N GLN A 84 -10.05 -6.55 -1.53
CA GLN A 84 -9.68 -7.39 -2.66
C GLN A 84 -8.71 -8.51 -2.26
N PRO A 85 -9.06 -9.35 -1.26
CA PRO A 85 -8.11 -10.20 -0.57
C PRO A 85 -7.39 -11.19 -1.47
N ARG A 86 -8.07 -11.79 -2.45
CA ARG A 86 -7.45 -12.76 -3.37
C ARG A 86 -6.40 -12.11 -4.26
N ARG A 87 -6.73 -10.94 -4.82
CA ARG A 87 -5.82 -10.20 -5.69
C ARG A 87 -4.64 -9.63 -4.90
N ALA A 88 -4.91 -9.06 -3.72
CA ALA A 88 -3.89 -8.55 -2.83
C ALA A 88 -2.94 -9.66 -2.34
N ARG A 89 -3.48 -10.83 -1.90
CA ARG A 89 -2.65 -11.98 -1.52
C ARG A 89 -1.68 -12.37 -2.63
N LYS A 90 -2.18 -12.52 -3.87
CA LYS A 90 -1.33 -12.85 -5.02
C LYS A 90 -0.21 -11.82 -5.20
N PHE A 91 -0.56 -10.54 -5.19
CA PHE A 91 0.40 -9.45 -5.31
C PHE A 91 1.49 -9.49 -4.23
N PHE A 92 1.12 -9.71 -2.96
CA PHE A 92 2.09 -9.81 -1.87
C PHE A 92 3.04 -11.00 -2.02
N ILE A 93 2.56 -12.13 -2.51
CA ILE A 93 3.39 -13.30 -2.76
C ILE A 93 4.35 -13.05 -3.92
N ASP A 94 3.87 -12.53 -5.04
CA ASP A 94 4.66 -12.30 -6.25
C ASP A 94 5.73 -11.21 -6.05
N TYR A 95 5.39 -10.16 -5.30
CA TYR A 95 6.28 -9.00 -5.05
C TYR A 95 6.81 -8.93 -3.61
N GLN A 96 6.86 -10.05 -2.90
CA GLN A 96 7.23 -10.14 -1.48
C GLN A 96 8.57 -9.48 -1.12
N ASP A 97 9.49 -9.38 -2.07
CA ASP A 97 10.82 -8.77 -1.87
C ASP A 97 10.86 -7.25 -2.14
N ARG A 98 9.72 -6.66 -2.48
CA ARG A 98 9.59 -5.27 -2.90
C ARG A 98 8.62 -4.45 -2.02
N ILE A 99 7.98 -5.08 -1.04
CA ILE A 99 6.96 -4.47 -0.20
C ILE A 99 7.43 -4.43 1.25
N MET A 100 7.21 -3.30 1.92
CA MET A 100 7.52 -3.11 3.34
C MET A 100 6.26 -2.77 4.13
N PHE A 101 6.27 -3.09 5.41
CA PHE A 101 5.28 -2.60 6.35
C PHE A 101 5.52 -1.09 6.58
N GLY A 102 4.47 -0.30 6.49
CA GLY A 102 4.50 1.13 6.77
C GLY A 102 3.18 1.61 7.36
N LYS A 103 3.24 2.69 8.09
CA LYS A 103 2.08 3.38 8.65
C LYS A 103 2.40 4.85 8.93
N ASP A 104 1.52 5.76 8.53
CA ASP A 104 1.69 7.22 8.65
C ASP A 104 1.91 7.69 10.09
N THR A 105 1.21 7.06 11.03
CA THR A 105 1.22 7.46 12.44
C THR A 105 1.25 6.25 13.35
N TYR A 106 2.00 6.33 14.44
CA TYR A 106 1.96 5.32 15.49
C TYR A 106 0.72 5.51 16.36
N LYS A 107 -0.24 4.60 16.20
CA LYS A 107 -1.40 4.48 17.08
C LYS A 107 -1.72 3.01 17.28
N LYS A 108 -1.38 2.50 18.45
CA LYS A 108 -1.43 1.07 18.79
C LYS A 108 -2.74 0.38 18.39
N SER A 109 -3.89 1.00 18.70
CA SER A 109 -5.22 0.43 18.41
C SER A 109 -5.55 0.29 16.92
N GLU A 110 -4.74 0.86 16.03
CA GLU A 110 -4.95 0.73 14.58
C GLU A 110 -4.16 -0.42 13.98
N PHE A 111 -3.11 -0.90 14.66
CA PHE A 111 -2.27 -2.01 14.18
C PHE A 111 -3.02 -3.33 14.17
N ASP A 112 -3.94 -3.55 15.12
CA ASP A 112 -4.74 -4.79 15.19
C ASP A 112 -5.48 -5.08 13.87
N VAL A 113 -5.99 -4.04 13.20
CA VAL A 113 -6.66 -4.19 11.89
C VAL A 113 -5.66 -4.48 10.78
N TYR A 114 -4.45 -3.90 10.81
CA TYR A 114 -3.39 -4.23 9.86
C TYR A 114 -3.02 -5.71 9.97
N PHE A 115 -2.72 -6.19 11.18
CA PHE A 115 -2.38 -7.59 11.41
C PHE A 115 -3.53 -8.52 11.03
N ARG A 116 -4.77 -8.19 11.41
CA ARG A 116 -5.95 -8.96 11.03
C ARG A 116 -6.09 -9.11 9.51
N VAL A 117 -5.87 -8.04 8.75
CA VAL A 117 -5.90 -8.10 7.28
C VAL A 117 -4.76 -8.95 6.73
N LEU A 118 -3.55 -8.81 7.26
CA LEU A 118 -2.37 -9.47 6.69
C LEU A 118 -2.28 -10.95 7.07
N GLU A 119 -2.60 -11.29 8.33
CA GLU A 119 -2.28 -12.57 8.94
C GLU A 119 -3.45 -13.57 8.94
N THR A 120 -4.70 -13.08 8.94
CA THR A 120 -5.87 -13.96 9.10
C THR A 120 -6.62 -14.21 7.80
N SER A 121 -7.51 -15.20 7.84
CA SER A 121 -8.52 -15.46 6.80
C SER A 121 -9.90 -14.93 7.19
N ASP A 122 -9.97 -14.04 8.19
CA ASP A 122 -11.22 -13.48 8.67
C ASP A 122 -11.99 -12.75 7.56
N GLU A 123 -13.30 -12.81 7.64
CA GLU A 123 -14.16 -12.20 6.64
C GLU A 123 -15.10 -11.16 7.25
N TYR A 124 -15.45 -10.16 6.44
CA TYR A 124 -16.53 -9.21 6.69
C TYR A 124 -16.39 -8.39 7.99
N PHE A 125 -15.21 -7.85 8.28
CA PHE A 125 -14.95 -7.01 9.45
C PHE A 125 -14.78 -5.53 9.09
N ASP A 126 -14.89 -4.66 10.09
CA ASP A 126 -14.85 -3.22 9.90
C ASP A 126 -13.42 -2.69 9.79
N TYR A 127 -13.26 -1.64 8.96
CA TYR A 127 -12.08 -0.81 8.99
C TYR A 127 -12.07 0.07 10.25
N TYR A 128 -10.90 0.37 10.79
CA TYR A 128 -10.78 1.12 12.05
C TYR A 128 -11.19 2.60 11.95
N ARG A 129 -11.27 3.18 10.75
CA ARG A 129 -11.69 4.57 10.53
C ARG A 129 -13.13 4.61 10.03
N LYS A 130 -14.06 5.08 10.86
CA LYS A 130 -15.50 5.16 10.54
C LYS A 130 -15.86 5.97 9.28
N ARG A 131 -14.95 6.85 8.84
CA ARG A 131 -15.19 7.74 7.67
C ARG A 131 -14.25 7.44 6.51
N HIS A 132 -13.62 6.27 6.52
CA HIS A 132 -12.65 5.82 5.53
C HIS A 132 -12.90 4.33 5.29
N GLY A 133 -12.84 3.87 4.04
CA GLY A 133 -13.16 2.48 3.78
C GLY A 133 -14.60 2.14 4.14
N LEU A 134 -15.56 2.64 3.36
CA LEU A 134 -17.01 2.44 3.60
C LEU A 134 -17.46 1.02 3.20
N TRP A 135 -16.55 0.07 3.21
CA TRP A 135 -16.73 -1.34 2.85
C TRP A 135 -16.21 -2.25 3.95
N LYS A 136 -16.58 -3.51 3.90
CA LYS A 136 -16.05 -4.55 4.79
C LYS A 136 -14.69 -5.04 4.30
N MET A 137 -13.87 -5.46 5.25
CA MET A 137 -12.53 -5.97 5.05
C MET A 137 -12.51 -7.50 5.12
N TYR A 138 -11.51 -8.08 4.50
CA TYR A 138 -11.23 -9.51 4.49
C TYR A 138 -9.74 -9.73 4.70
N GLY A 139 -9.39 -10.79 5.40
CA GLY A 139 -8.01 -11.20 5.63
C GLY A 139 -7.36 -11.75 4.37
N LEU A 140 -6.07 -11.49 4.22
CA LEU A 140 -5.23 -11.98 3.11
C LEU A 140 -4.64 -13.35 3.41
N ASN A 141 -4.55 -13.73 4.69
CA ASN A 141 -3.92 -14.98 5.14
C ASN A 141 -2.55 -15.19 4.47
N LEU A 142 -1.66 -14.19 4.60
CA LEU A 142 -0.33 -14.25 3.99
C LEU A 142 0.52 -15.35 4.65
N PRO A 143 1.36 -16.07 3.88
CA PRO A 143 2.32 -17.01 4.45
C PRO A 143 3.34 -16.33 5.38
N ASP A 144 3.82 -17.05 6.39
CA ASP A 144 4.78 -16.53 7.38
C ASP A 144 6.06 -15.95 6.75
N GLU A 145 6.57 -16.60 5.70
CA GLU A 145 7.75 -16.12 4.97
C GLU A 145 7.51 -14.79 4.27
N VAL A 146 6.28 -14.54 3.78
CA VAL A 146 5.90 -13.26 3.19
C VAL A 146 5.72 -12.20 4.28
N LEU A 147 5.12 -12.56 5.41
CA LEU A 147 4.95 -11.66 6.56
C LEU A 147 6.32 -11.21 7.13
N LYS A 148 7.28 -12.12 7.28
CA LYS A 148 8.64 -11.79 7.73
C LYS A 148 9.33 -10.79 6.81
N LYS A 149 9.21 -10.98 5.50
CA LYS A 149 9.76 -10.04 4.51
C LYS A 149 9.08 -8.67 4.61
N LEU A 150 7.76 -8.66 4.67
CA LEU A 150 6.96 -7.45 4.79
C LEU A 150 7.28 -6.66 6.06
N TYR A 151 7.35 -7.32 7.20
CA TYR A 151 7.48 -6.67 8.50
C TYR A 151 8.88 -6.12 8.78
N TYR A 152 9.93 -6.84 8.39
CA TYR A 152 11.28 -6.41 8.74
C TYR A 152 12.39 -6.80 7.76
N GLN A 153 12.35 -7.96 7.08
CA GLN A 153 13.49 -8.43 6.31
C GLN A 153 13.83 -7.52 5.12
N ASN A 154 12.82 -7.00 4.43
CA ASN A 154 13.04 -6.05 3.32
C ASN A 154 13.64 -4.73 3.82
N ALA A 155 13.19 -4.22 4.97
CA ALA A 155 13.78 -3.05 5.60
C ALA A 155 15.24 -3.29 6.00
N LEU A 156 15.55 -4.44 6.63
CA LEU A 156 16.92 -4.80 7.00
C LEU A 156 17.85 -4.95 5.79
N LYS A 157 17.32 -5.37 4.65
CA LYS A 157 18.07 -5.44 3.39
C LYS A 157 18.40 -4.05 2.84
N LEU A 158 17.46 -3.11 2.92
CA LEU A 158 17.63 -1.75 2.38
C LEU A 158 18.38 -0.82 3.32
N PHE A 159 18.30 -1.04 4.62
CA PHE A 159 18.93 -0.19 5.65
C PHE A 159 19.95 -0.98 6.47
N PRO A 160 21.18 -1.12 5.98
CA PRO A 160 22.23 -1.92 6.66
C PRO A 160 22.61 -1.39 8.04
N SER A 161 22.28 -0.14 8.36
CA SER A 161 22.53 0.48 9.66
C SER A 161 21.61 0.03 10.79
N ILE A 162 20.51 -0.69 10.46
CA ILE A 162 19.62 -1.24 11.48
C ILE A 162 20.31 -2.43 12.15
N ASP A 163 20.33 -2.44 13.49
CA ASP A 163 20.84 -3.57 14.25
C ASP A 163 19.96 -4.81 14.04
N LYS A 164 20.52 -5.83 13.40
CA LYS A 164 19.81 -7.08 13.05
C LYS A 164 19.51 -7.93 14.28
N ASN A 165 20.31 -7.82 15.35
CA ASN A 165 20.10 -8.59 16.59
C ASN A 165 18.76 -8.26 17.28
N LEU A 166 18.12 -7.15 16.92
CA LEU A 166 16.80 -6.80 17.43
C LEU A 166 15.67 -7.66 16.83
N PHE A 167 15.97 -8.49 15.83
CA PHE A 167 14.98 -9.27 15.05
C PHE A 167 15.25 -10.78 15.04
N GLU A 168 16.15 -11.25 15.87
CA GLU A 168 16.46 -12.67 16.08
C GLU A 168 15.60 -13.31 17.17
#